data_c7be9d8c67fe49ad480e3ad86baac1d7
#
_entry.id   c7be9d8c67fe49ad480e3ad86baac1d7
#
_cell.length_a   1.000
_cell.length_b   1.000
_cell.length_c   1.000
_cell.angle_alpha   90.00
_cell.angle_beta   90.00
_cell.angle_gamma   90.00
#
_symmetry.space_group_name_H-M   'P 1'
#
loop_
_entity.id
_entity.type
_entity.pdbx_description
1 polymer ?
#
loop_
_entity_poly.entity_id
_entity_poly.type
_entity_poly.pdbx_seq_one_letter_code
_entity_poly.pdbx_strand_id
1 'polypeptide(L)'
;MENVQLIGREQEKALLLKYGKSKKAEFVAVYGRRRVGKTFLIKQTLSDSFLFETSGVIQGTRDDQFAAFNQSLRRIGYIGAYVKNWMDAFFALEQTITPRLERGKRQVIFIDELPCMDVPGTRFVVALGHFWNSFVTNHPNLMLIVCGSATSWMVDNIVNNHGGLHNRITHLMHLHPYN
;
A
#
# COMPACT_ATOMS: atom_id res chain seq x y z
N MET A 1 11.61 -13.85 21.43
CA MET A 1 10.62 -13.95 20.34
C MET A 1 11.14 -14.93 19.33
N GLU A 2 10.47 -16.03 19.18
CA GLU A 2 10.81 -17.00 18.13
C GLU A 2 10.65 -16.31 16.78
N ASN A 3 11.69 -16.35 15.97
CA ASN A 3 11.63 -15.99 14.57
C ASN A 3 10.67 -16.98 13.88
N VAL A 4 9.41 -16.61 13.76
CA VAL A 4 8.48 -17.39 12.94
C VAL A 4 8.96 -17.23 11.50
N GLN A 5 9.73 -18.19 11.02
CA GLN A 5 10.15 -18.23 9.63
C GLN A 5 8.93 -18.43 8.74
N LEU A 6 8.85 -17.61 7.68
CA LEU A 6 7.85 -17.74 6.64
C LEU A 6 8.17 -18.99 5.80
N ILE A 7 7.76 -20.16 6.28
CA ILE A 7 7.98 -21.42 5.57
C ILE A 7 7.06 -21.44 4.36
N GLY A 8 7.61 -21.64 3.15
CA GLY A 8 6.85 -21.91 1.94
C GLY A 8 6.48 -20.67 1.09
N ARG A 9 7.07 -19.50 1.34
CA ARG A 9 6.85 -18.28 0.55
C ARG A 9 8.13 -17.73 -0.07
N GLU A 10 9.10 -18.60 -0.34
CA GLU A 10 10.42 -18.20 -0.83
C GLU A 10 10.36 -17.51 -2.18
N GLN A 11 9.50 -17.96 -3.09
CA GLN A 11 9.34 -17.37 -4.41
C GLN A 11 8.74 -15.97 -4.34
N GLU A 12 7.68 -15.80 -3.56
CA GLU A 12 7.01 -14.52 -3.36
C GLU A 12 7.92 -13.53 -2.65
N LYS A 13 8.65 -13.98 -1.64
CA LYS A 13 9.66 -13.16 -0.96
C LYS A 13 10.74 -12.72 -1.93
N ALA A 14 11.26 -13.63 -2.76
CA ALA A 14 12.27 -13.31 -3.77
C ALA A 14 11.76 -12.28 -4.77
N LEU A 15 10.50 -12.38 -5.20
CA LEU A 15 9.88 -11.39 -6.09
C LEU A 15 9.79 -10.01 -5.44
N LEU A 16 9.33 -9.94 -4.19
CA LEU A 16 9.26 -8.66 -3.46
C LEU A 16 10.64 -8.01 -3.31
N LEU A 17 11.66 -8.80 -3.02
CA LEU A 17 13.04 -8.32 -2.94
C LEU A 17 13.54 -7.85 -4.30
N LYS A 18 13.19 -8.54 -5.37
CA LYS A 18 13.53 -8.14 -6.74
C LYS A 18 12.90 -6.79 -7.10
N TYR A 19 11.62 -6.60 -6.79
CA TYR A 19 10.95 -5.31 -7.00
C TYR A 19 11.61 -4.22 -6.15
N GLY A 20 12.03 -4.55 -4.94
CA GLY A 20 12.77 -3.64 -4.07
C GLY A 20 14.13 -3.20 -4.63
N LYS A 21 14.75 -4.01 -5.47
CA LYS A 21 16.04 -3.70 -6.13
C LYS A 21 15.88 -2.92 -7.44
N SER A 22 14.67 -2.78 -7.94
CA SER A 22 14.38 -1.96 -9.11
C SER A 22 14.80 -0.50 -8.87
N LYS A 23 15.31 0.16 -9.90
CA LYS A 23 15.75 1.56 -9.85
C LYS A 23 14.68 2.54 -10.32
N LYS A 24 13.44 2.10 -10.35
CA LYS A 24 12.29 2.93 -10.73
C LYS A 24 11.20 2.82 -9.68
N ALA A 25 10.29 3.80 -9.66
CA ALA A 25 9.10 3.73 -8.83
C ALA A 25 8.28 2.49 -9.19
N GLU A 26 7.81 1.78 -8.17
CA GLU A 26 7.01 0.57 -8.34
C GLU A 26 5.67 0.70 -7.63
N PHE A 27 4.63 0.16 -8.25
CA PHE A 27 3.31 0.01 -7.64
C PHE A 27 2.96 -1.48 -7.61
N VAL A 28 3.09 -2.08 -6.45
CA VAL A 28 2.90 -3.52 -6.25
C VAL A 28 1.57 -3.76 -5.56
N ALA A 29 0.73 -4.61 -6.14
CA ALA A 29 -0.51 -5.05 -5.52
C ALA A 29 -0.40 -6.54 -5.16
N VAL A 30 -0.71 -6.86 -3.91
CA VAL A 30 -0.74 -8.23 -3.40
C VAL A 30 -2.17 -8.55 -2.98
N TYR A 31 -2.75 -9.60 -3.54
CA TYR A 31 -4.11 -10.01 -3.22
C TYR A 31 -4.22 -11.52 -3.03
N GLY A 32 -5.25 -11.92 -2.34
CA GLY A 32 -5.51 -13.32 -2.01
C GLY A 32 -6.53 -13.40 -0.88
N ARG A 33 -6.96 -14.61 -0.55
CA ARG A 33 -7.92 -14.84 0.53
C ARG A 33 -7.42 -14.27 1.85
N ARG A 34 -8.34 -13.97 2.76
CA ARG A 34 -7.98 -13.64 4.15
C ARG A 34 -7.15 -14.75 4.76
N ARG A 35 -6.20 -14.36 5.62
CA ARG A 35 -5.34 -15.27 6.40
C ARG A 35 -4.39 -16.14 5.58
N VAL A 36 -4.10 -15.77 4.31
CA VAL A 36 -3.04 -16.44 3.54
C VAL A 36 -1.64 -15.88 3.84
N GLY A 37 -1.54 -14.85 4.70
CA GLY A 37 -0.25 -14.31 5.13
C GLY A 37 0.28 -13.15 4.31
N LYS A 38 -0.56 -12.41 3.59
CA LYS A 38 -0.17 -11.25 2.76
C LYS A 38 0.58 -10.20 3.57
N THR A 39 -0.03 -9.70 4.62
CA THR A 39 0.54 -8.66 5.49
C THR A 39 1.84 -9.12 6.13
N PHE A 40 1.86 -10.34 6.63
CA PHE A 40 3.03 -10.94 7.26
C PHE A 40 4.20 -11.04 6.27
N LEU A 41 3.95 -11.51 5.05
CA LEU A 41 4.96 -11.60 4.00
C LEU A 41 5.59 -10.23 3.70
N ILE A 42 4.77 -9.20 3.50
CA ILE A 42 5.23 -7.86 3.17
C ILE A 42 6.04 -7.26 4.32
N LYS A 43 5.53 -7.33 5.54
CA LYS A 43 6.21 -6.78 6.73
C LYS A 43 7.52 -7.51 7.01
N GLN A 44 7.53 -8.83 6.94
CA GLN A 44 8.74 -9.61 7.20
C GLN A 44 9.84 -9.33 6.17
N THR A 45 9.43 -9.08 4.92
CA THR A 45 10.38 -8.87 3.83
C THR A 45 10.89 -7.44 3.76
N LEU A 46 10.05 -6.44 4.03
CA LEU A 46 10.32 -5.06 3.66
C LEU A 46 10.12 -4.03 4.79
N SER A 47 9.77 -4.44 6.01
CA SER A 47 9.45 -3.49 7.09
C SER A 47 10.58 -2.51 7.41
N ASP A 48 11.83 -2.91 7.23
CA ASP A 48 12.99 -2.03 7.46
C ASP A 48 13.04 -0.85 6.48
N SER A 49 12.34 -0.97 5.36
CA SER A 49 12.26 0.08 4.33
C SER A 49 11.00 0.93 4.41
N PHE A 50 10.11 0.68 5.37
CA PHE A 50 8.85 1.41 5.47
C PHE A 50 9.04 2.86 5.87
N LEU A 51 8.55 3.78 5.01
CA LEU A 51 8.37 5.20 5.35
C LEU A 51 7.03 5.44 6.04
N PHE A 52 6.02 4.71 5.59
CA PHE A 52 4.65 4.88 6.03
C PHE A 52 3.92 3.56 5.89
N GLU A 53 3.09 3.23 6.87
CA GLU A 53 2.15 2.14 6.77
C GLU A 53 0.80 2.54 7.34
N THR A 54 -0.25 2.07 6.70
CA THR A 54 -1.63 2.26 7.16
C THR A 54 -2.47 1.06 6.75
N SER A 55 -3.62 0.93 7.37
CA SER A 55 -4.58 -0.12 7.04
C SER A 55 -5.99 0.44 7.00
N GLY A 56 -6.77 0.00 6.02
CA GLY A 56 -8.22 0.16 6.06
C GLY A 56 -8.80 -0.55 7.27
N VAL A 57 -9.93 -0.08 7.75
CA VAL A 57 -10.66 -0.64 8.90
C VAL A 57 -11.75 -1.57 8.38
N ILE A 58 -11.63 -2.86 8.68
CA ILE A 58 -12.61 -3.87 8.24
C ILE A 58 -13.98 -3.53 8.83
N GLN A 59 -15.02 -3.48 7.98
CA GLN A 59 -16.39 -3.11 8.36
C GLN A 59 -16.50 -1.71 8.99
N GLY A 60 -15.48 -0.89 8.79
CA GLY A 60 -15.46 0.48 9.31
C GLY A 60 -16.27 1.44 8.44
N THR A 61 -16.72 2.51 9.08
CA THR A 61 -17.38 3.63 8.40
C THR A 61 -16.37 4.50 7.65
N ARG A 62 -16.87 5.47 6.90
CA ARG A 62 -16.04 6.52 6.31
C ARG A 62 -15.16 7.20 7.37
N ASP A 63 -15.76 7.60 8.49
CA ASP A 63 -15.02 8.28 9.56
C ASP A 63 -13.96 7.38 10.18
N ASP A 64 -14.21 6.09 10.30
CA ASP A 64 -13.22 5.12 10.77
C ASP A 64 -12.00 5.06 9.85
N GLN A 65 -12.21 5.08 8.53
CA GLN A 65 -11.12 5.05 7.56
C GLN A 65 -10.24 6.30 7.70
N PHE A 66 -10.84 7.48 7.78
CA PHE A 66 -10.07 8.72 7.98
C PHE A 66 -9.40 8.77 9.34
N ALA A 67 -10.05 8.30 10.40
CA ALA A 67 -9.43 8.23 11.72
C ALA A 67 -8.16 7.37 11.70
N ALA A 68 -8.23 6.19 11.10
CA ALA A 68 -7.07 5.29 10.98
C ALA A 68 -5.94 5.93 10.16
N PHE A 69 -6.26 6.58 9.05
CA PHE A 69 -5.27 7.25 8.22
C PHE A 69 -4.61 8.42 8.96
N ASN A 70 -5.39 9.24 9.65
CA ASN A 70 -4.87 10.33 10.48
C ASN A 70 -3.94 9.82 11.58
N GLN A 71 -4.28 8.71 12.24
CA GLN A 71 -3.42 8.07 13.24
C GLN A 71 -2.09 7.64 12.60
N SER A 72 -2.12 7.04 11.43
CA SER A 72 -0.92 6.61 10.70
C SER A 72 -0.04 7.80 10.34
N LEU A 73 -0.62 8.92 9.90
CA LEU A 73 0.11 10.17 9.65
C LEU A 73 0.77 10.71 10.92
N ARG A 74 0.06 10.70 12.04
CA ARG A 74 0.60 11.16 13.33
C ARG A 74 1.80 10.32 13.76
N ARG A 75 1.77 9.00 13.52
CA ARG A 75 2.88 8.11 13.86
C ARG A 75 4.18 8.46 13.13
N ILE A 76 4.10 9.06 11.96
CA ILE A 76 5.28 9.50 11.22
C ILE A 76 5.58 11.00 11.42
N GLY A 77 4.93 11.66 12.37
CA GLY A 77 5.23 13.02 12.76
C GLY A 77 4.43 14.12 12.09
N TYR A 78 3.36 13.79 11.37
CA TYR A 78 2.45 14.80 10.82
C TYR A 78 1.76 15.57 11.95
N ILE A 79 1.86 16.90 11.92
CA ILE A 79 1.29 17.80 12.93
C ILE A 79 0.27 18.78 12.36
N GLY A 80 -0.08 18.65 11.09
CA GLY A 80 -1.05 19.50 10.42
C GLY A 80 -2.51 19.20 10.82
N ALA A 81 -3.43 19.84 10.12
CA ALA A 81 -4.86 19.66 10.36
C ALA A 81 -5.32 18.24 10.08
N TYR A 82 -6.37 17.80 10.80
CA TYR A 82 -7.00 16.51 10.56
C TYR A 82 -7.54 16.44 9.12
N VAL A 83 -7.17 15.38 8.39
CA VAL A 83 -7.59 15.22 6.99
C VAL A 83 -8.97 14.58 6.92
N LYS A 84 -9.83 15.11 6.04
CA LYS A 84 -11.24 14.73 5.91
C LYS A 84 -11.62 14.22 4.53
N ASN A 85 -10.68 14.20 3.60
CA ASN A 85 -10.86 13.65 2.26
C ASN A 85 -9.56 13.03 1.78
N TRP A 86 -9.63 12.17 0.77
CA TRP A 86 -8.47 11.40 0.34
C TRP A 86 -7.43 12.23 -0.41
N MET A 87 -7.84 13.27 -1.14
CA MET A 87 -6.89 14.15 -1.81
C MET A 87 -6.00 14.87 -0.78
N ASP A 88 -6.59 15.42 0.26
CA ASP A 88 -5.83 16.06 1.34
C ASP A 88 -5.01 15.07 2.14
N ALA A 89 -5.54 13.85 2.36
CA ALA A 89 -4.85 12.79 3.07
C ALA A 89 -3.54 12.41 2.38
N PHE A 90 -3.58 12.17 1.08
CA PHE A 90 -2.37 11.83 0.31
C PHE A 90 -1.43 13.02 0.18
N PHE A 91 -1.94 14.24 0.09
CA PHE A 91 -1.10 15.42 0.08
C PHE A 91 -0.37 15.61 1.42
N ALA A 92 -1.04 15.40 2.53
CA ALA A 92 -0.41 15.42 3.85
C ALA A 92 0.69 14.35 3.97
N LEU A 93 0.47 13.18 3.40
CA LEU A 93 1.48 12.12 3.32
C LEU A 93 2.70 12.58 2.52
N GLU A 94 2.49 13.16 1.32
CA GLU A 94 3.57 13.70 0.50
C GLU A 94 4.45 14.68 1.28
N GLN A 95 3.80 15.65 1.92
CA GLN A 95 4.51 16.69 2.68
C GLN A 95 5.32 16.10 3.84
N THR A 96 4.78 15.09 4.50
CA THR A 96 5.42 14.49 5.67
C THR A 96 6.62 13.63 5.30
N ILE A 97 6.53 12.86 4.20
CA ILE A 97 7.61 11.95 3.82
C ILE A 97 8.69 12.61 2.95
N THR A 98 8.39 13.71 2.25
CA THR A 98 9.35 14.36 1.35
C THR A 98 10.69 14.67 2.01
N PRO A 99 10.76 15.21 3.25
CA PRO A 99 12.04 15.43 3.93
C PRO A 99 12.80 14.16 4.29
N ARG A 100 12.16 13.01 4.24
CA ARG A 100 12.73 11.71 4.61
C ARG A 100 13.13 10.85 3.42
N LEU A 101 12.94 11.36 2.21
CA LEU A 101 13.32 10.64 0.99
C LEU A 101 14.84 10.62 0.86
N GLU A 102 15.39 9.44 0.63
CA GLU A 102 16.83 9.21 0.46
C GLU A 102 17.11 8.66 -0.94
N ARG A 103 17.91 9.36 -1.72
CA ARG A 103 18.30 8.89 -3.07
C ARG A 103 19.07 7.57 -2.97
N GLY A 104 18.74 6.66 -3.88
CA GLY A 104 19.42 5.37 -3.99
C GLY A 104 19.04 4.35 -2.93
N LYS A 105 18.14 4.71 -2.03
CA LYS A 105 17.62 3.81 -1.01
C LYS A 105 16.15 3.52 -1.28
N ARG A 106 15.81 2.24 -1.47
CA ARG A 106 14.42 1.83 -1.64
C ARG A 106 13.64 2.11 -0.36
N GLN A 107 12.54 2.84 -0.50
CA GLN A 107 11.65 3.20 0.60
C GLN A 107 10.22 2.83 0.23
N VAL A 108 9.47 2.32 1.19
CA VAL A 108 8.17 1.68 0.96
C VAL A 108 7.05 2.46 1.65
N ILE A 109 5.96 2.66 0.90
CA ILE A 109 4.66 3.09 1.41
C ILE A 109 3.75 1.86 1.35
N PHE A 110 3.27 1.39 2.49
CA PHE A 110 2.45 0.19 2.59
C PHE A 110 1.02 0.53 3.02
N ILE A 111 0.05 0.12 2.20
CA ILE A 111 -1.39 0.28 2.48
C ILE A 111 -2.04 -1.09 2.50
N ASP A 112 -2.43 -1.53 3.68
CA ASP A 112 -3.13 -2.79 3.90
C ASP A 112 -4.65 -2.60 3.87
N GLU A 113 -5.40 -3.68 3.66
CA GLU A 113 -6.86 -3.67 3.60
C GLU A 113 -7.42 -2.57 2.69
N LEU A 114 -6.81 -2.43 1.52
CA LEU A 114 -7.11 -1.36 0.57
C LEU A 114 -8.60 -1.24 0.21
N PRO A 115 -9.32 -2.35 -0.05
CA PRO A 115 -10.74 -2.26 -0.41
C PRO A 115 -11.61 -1.58 0.65
N CYS A 116 -11.24 -1.71 1.94
CA CYS A 116 -12.00 -1.12 3.04
C CYS A 116 -11.97 0.41 3.01
N MET A 117 -10.95 1.00 2.41
CA MET A 117 -10.77 2.45 2.35
C MET A 117 -11.68 3.11 1.30
N ASP A 118 -12.13 2.36 0.30
CA ASP A 118 -12.96 2.89 -0.78
C ASP A 118 -14.44 2.90 -0.40
N VAL A 119 -14.80 3.76 0.54
CA VAL A 119 -16.20 3.98 0.92
C VAL A 119 -16.89 4.75 -0.21
N PRO A 120 -18.11 4.33 -0.63
CA PRO A 120 -18.83 5.02 -1.69
C PRO A 120 -18.94 6.53 -1.49
N GLY A 121 -18.69 7.29 -2.55
CA GLY A 121 -18.73 8.75 -2.54
C GLY A 121 -17.46 9.45 -2.06
N THR A 122 -16.44 8.71 -1.59
CA THR A 122 -15.19 9.32 -1.10
C THR A 122 -14.12 9.50 -2.19
N ARG A 123 -14.30 8.92 -3.37
CA ARG A 123 -13.38 9.00 -4.50
C ARG A 123 -11.96 8.54 -4.18
N PHE A 124 -11.85 7.48 -3.40
CA PHE A 124 -10.56 6.94 -2.95
C PHE A 124 -9.65 6.53 -4.13
N VAL A 125 -10.19 5.77 -5.09
CA VAL A 125 -9.42 5.29 -6.25
C VAL A 125 -8.86 6.44 -7.05
N VAL A 126 -9.64 7.50 -7.25
CA VAL A 126 -9.20 8.72 -7.96
C VAL A 126 -8.04 9.38 -7.22
N ALA A 127 -8.15 9.53 -5.91
CA ALA A 127 -7.13 10.16 -5.09
C ALA A 127 -5.83 9.33 -5.05
N LEU A 128 -5.95 8.01 -4.90
CA LEU A 128 -4.78 7.11 -4.91
C LEU A 128 -4.09 7.12 -6.28
N GLY A 129 -4.85 7.08 -7.37
CA GLY A 129 -4.32 7.18 -8.72
C GLY A 129 -3.59 8.51 -8.96
N HIS A 130 -4.16 9.61 -8.47
CA HIS A 130 -3.52 10.93 -8.54
C HIS A 130 -2.21 10.97 -7.74
N PHE A 131 -2.21 10.42 -6.54
CA PHE A 131 -1.01 10.30 -5.71
C PHE A 131 0.11 9.55 -6.43
N TRP A 132 -0.22 8.43 -7.05
CA TRP A 132 0.74 7.68 -7.87
C TRP A 132 1.28 8.54 -9.02
N ASN A 133 0.39 9.12 -9.82
CA ASN A 133 0.77 9.84 -11.03
C ASN A 133 1.57 11.13 -10.74
N SER A 134 1.19 11.87 -9.70
CA SER A 134 1.75 13.21 -9.43
C SER A 134 2.95 13.17 -8.48
N PHE A 135 3.07 12.13 -7.66
CA PHE A 135 4.11 12.09 -6.63
C PHE A 135 5.01 10.86 -6.75
N VAL A 136 4.45 9.65 -6.65
CA VAL A 136 5.28 8.44 -6.53
C VAL A 136 6.14 8.22 -7.77
N THR A 137 5.60 8.42 -8.96
CA THR A 137 6.33 8.26 -10.22
C THR A 137 7.53 9.18 -10.35
N ASN A 138 7.54 10.31 -9.66
CA ASN A 138 8.62 11.29 -9.68
C ASN A 138 9.76 10.94 -8.70
N HIS A 139 9.61 9.88 -7.92
CA HIS A 139 10.59 9.43 -6.92
C HIS A 139 10.97 7.98 -7.17
N PRO A 140 12.01 7.72 -7.98
CA PRO A 140 12.39 6.34 -8.36
C PRO A 140 12.72 5.41 -7.20
N ASN A 141 13.06 5.97 -6.03
CA ASN A 141 13.34 5.20 -4.82
C ASN A 141 12.07 4.69 -4.12
N LEU A 142 10.89 5.19 -4.48
CA LEU A 142 9.64 4.80 -3.82
C LEU A 142 9.03 3.53 -4.40
N MET A 143 8.53 2.68 -3.51
CA MET A 143 7.69 1.53 -3.83
C MET A 143 6.40 1.64 -3.04
N LEU A 144 5.28 1.75 -3.75
CA LEU A 144 3.94 1.71 -3.18
C LEU A 144 3.45 0.26 -3.21
N ILE A 145 3.16 -0.30 -2.05
CA ILE A 145 2.61 -1.65 -1.94
C ILE A 145 1.22 -1.55 -1.35
N VAL A 146 0.26 -2.15 -2.03
CA VAL A 146 -1.12 -2.25 -1.57
C VAL A 146 -1.51 -3.72 -1.42
N CYS A 147 -2.38 -3.99 -0.49
CA CYS A 147 -2.77 -5.34 -0.14
C CYS A 147 -4.27 -5.41 0.12
N GLY A 148 -4.89 -6.46 -0.34
CA GLY A 148 -6.31 -6.69 -0.11
C GLY A 148 -6.71 -8.14 -0.28
N SER A 149 -7.84 -8.52 0.32
CA SER A 149 -8.41 -9.85 0.12
C SER A 149 -8.90 -10.02 -1.31
N ALA A 150 -8.99 -11.28 -1.78
CA ALA A 150 -9.50 -11.62 -3.10
C ALA A 150 -11.02 -11.38 -3.17
N THR A 151 -11.41 -10.13 -3.28
CA THR A 151 -12.78 -9.65 -3.35
C THR A 151 -13.09 -9.13 -4.74
N SER A 152 -14.37 -8.92 -5.03
CA SER A 152 -14.80 -8.27 -6.28
C SER A 152 -14.13 -6.91 -6.46
N TRP A 153 -13.91 -6.15 -5.38
CA TRP A 153 -13.24 -4.86 -5.44
C TRP A 153 -11.83 -4.97 -6.04
N MET A 154 -11.02 -5.93 -5.56
CA MET A 154 -9.66 -6.14 -6.09
C MET A 154 -9.68 -6.54 -7.55
N VAL A 155 -10.62 -7.42 -7.93
CA VAL A 155 -10.79 -7.84 -9.33
C VAL A 155 -11.19 -6.64 -10.19
N ASP A 156 -12.18 -5.88 -9.78
CA ASP A 156 -12.74 -4.79 -10.58
C ASP A 156 -11.77 -3.60 -10.73
N ASN A 157 -10.97 -3.29 -9.71
CA ASN A 157 -10.13 -2.10 -9.72
C ASN A 157 -8.67 -2.37 -10.08
N ILE A 158 -8.16 -3.56 -9.83
CA ILE A 158 -6.73 -3.88 -9.95
C ILE A 158 -6.47 -4.96 -11.00
N VAL A 159 -7.16 -6.09 -10.90
CA VAL A 159 -6.91 -7.24 -11.78
C VAL A 159 -7.48 -7.01 -13.17
N ASN A 160 -8.70 -6.48 -13.26
CA ASN A 160 -9.39 -6.22 -14.53
C ASN A 160 -8.70 -5.05 -15.26
N ASN A 161 -8.40 -5.23 -16.56
CA ASN A 161 -7.74 -4.23 -17.39
C ASN A 161 -8.54 -2.92 -17.57
N HIS A 162 -9.81 -2.89 -17.21
CA HIS A 162 -10.65 -1.68 -17.16
C HIS A 162 -10.71 -1.06 -15.78
N GLY A 163 -10.05 -1.65 -14.78
CA GLY A 163 -10.04 -1.16 -13.42
C GLY A 163 -9.30 0.18 -13.27
N GLY A 164 -9.74 1.01 -12.33
CA GLY A 164 -9.20 2.35 -12.13
C GLY A 164 -7.72 2.41 -11.76
N LEU A 165 -7.17 1.34 -11.21
CA LEU A 165 -5.75 1.27 -10.82
C LEU A 165 -4.93 0.32 -11.69
N HIS A 166 -5.57 -0.49 -12.53
CA HIS A 166 -4.89 -1.56 -13.27
C HIS A 166 -3.70 -1.06 -14.10
N ASN A 167 -3.87 0.02 -14.84
CA ASN A 167 -2.81 0.57 -15.70
C ASN A 167 -1.66 1.21 -14.91
N ARG A 168 -1.84 1.45 -13.61
CA ARG A 168 -0.83 2.04 -12.74
C ARG A 168 -0.04 0.98 -11.98
N ILE A 169 -0.61 -0.22 -11.80
CA ILE A 169 0.06 -1.34 -11.14
C ILE A 169 1.22 -1.82 -12.00
N THR A 170 2.43 -1.84 -11.44
CA THR A 170 3.61 -2.34 -12.14
C THR A 170 3.84 -3.83 -11.91
N HIS A 171 3.42 -4.35 -10.76
CA HIS A 171 3.50 -5.78 -10.44
C HIS A 171 2.26 -6.21 -9.66
N LEU A 172 1.68 -7.32 -10.07
CA LEU A 172 0.52 -7.94 -9.43
C LEU A 172 0.92 -9.31 -8.89
N MET A 173 0.69 -9.53 -7.60
CA MET A 173 1.00 -10.81 -6.95
C MET A 173 -0.28 -11.41 -6.37
N HIS A 174 -0.65 -12.59 -6.85
CA HIS A 174 -1.74 -13.37 -6.28
C HIS A 174 -1.16 -14.38 -5.30
N LEU A 175 -1.48 -14.21 -4.02
CA LEU A 175 -1.02 -15.11 -2.97
C LEU A 175 -2.05 -16.21 -2.75
N HIS A 176 -1.69 -17.43 -3.14
CA HIS A 176 -2.54 -18.60 -2.98
C HIS A 176 -2.39 -19.19 -1.58
N PRO A 177 -3.43 -19.91 -1.07
CA PRO A 177 -3.27 -20.69 0.16
C PRO A 177 -2.15 -21.71 0.00
N TYR A 178 -1.56 -22.09 1.14
CA TYR A 178 -0.62 -23.22 1.15
C TYR A 178 -1.33 -24.50 0.73
N ASN A 179 -0.68 -25.33 -0.07
CA ASN A 179 -1.12 -26.68 -0.38
C ASN A 179 -0.75 -27.65 0.76
#